data_127a940cb4002f447fb3680fb9860178
#
_entry.id   127a940cb4002f447fb3680fb9860178
#
_cell.length_a   1.000
_cell.length_b   1.000
_cell.length_c   1.000
_cell.angle_alpha   90.00
_cell.angle_beta   90.00
_cell.angle_gamma   90.00
#
_symmetry.space_group_name_H-M   'P 1'
#
loop_
_entity.id
_entity.type
_entity.pdbx_description
1 polymer ?
#
loop_
_entity_poly.entity_id
_entity_poly.type
_entity_poly.pdbx_seq_one_letter_code
_entity_poly.pdbx_strand_id
1 'polypeptide(L)'
;MKIAPVILAVFFVTATLRGSEAQSSISSSTDFQKAAMRLRENALFKLEPQVVAGTNFRSGFNRYPWKRGIVTTVFWVGERPTANNPVPNYKSSWDPRWAQNYGGLDDPDPSRRKNFIPAKFVPRQNPFYVALPYNDTTRGTTKPEARRAVPWFKQTFERPGKSVLKGRWIAVRRGNRIAYAQWEDCGPFRTDHWQYVFGNARPLPNLNQGAGLDVSPAVRDYLGMRGKDVCDWKFVEARDVPPGPWTKYGDNNTFVLQRRGANLFLVDRNNAYGMRKRMD
;
A
#
# COMPACT_ATOMS: atom_id res chain seq x y z
N MET A 1 -84.72 -48.56 4.64
CA MET A 1 -83.41 -48.44 5.29
C MET A 1 -82.57 -47.55 4.40
N LYS A 2 -82.46 -46.27 4.75
CA LYS A 2 -81.68 -45.26 3.96
C LYS A 2 -80.48 -44.84 4.80
N ILE A 3 -79.31 -45.11 4.30
CA ILE A 3 -78.03 -44.73 4.91
C ILE A 3 -77.64 -43.37 4.32
N ALA A 4 -77.48 -42.37 5.16
CA ALA A 4 -77.00 -41.05 4.78
C ALA A 4 -75.47 -41.00 4.78
N PRO A 5 -74.77 -40.29 3.83
CA PRO A 5 -73.35 -40.15 3.85
C PRO A 5 -72.90 -39.01 4.77
N VAL A 6 -71.90 -39.29 5.56
CA VAL A 6 -71.19 -38.30 6.38
C VAL A 6 -70.17 -37.55 5.48
N ILE A 7 -70.34 -36.24 5.42
CA ILE A 7 -69.44 -35.35 4.73
C ILE A 7 -68.30 -34.93 5.72
N LEU A 8 -67.07 -35.35 5.44
CA LEU A 8 -65.86 -34.94 6.18
C LEU A 8 -65.33 -33.62 5.59
N ALA A 9 -65.53 -32.55 6.32
CA ALA A 9 -64.92 -31.23 5.95
C ALA A 9 -63.50 -31.22 6.36
N VAL A 10 -62.60 -31.18 5.36
CA VAL A 10 -61.14 -30.94 5.57
C VAL A 10 -60.86 -29.44 5.56
N PHE A 11 -60.57 -28.92 6.71
CA PHE A 11 -60.05 -27.53 6.82
C PHE A 11 -58.60 -27.46 6.34
N PHE A 12 -58.40 -26.84 5.20
CA PHE A 12 -57.06 -26.37 4.81
C PHE A 12 -56.74 -25.09 5.60
N VAL A 13 -55.85 -25.20 6.60
CA VAL A 13 -55.19 -24.04 7.20
C VAL A 13 -53.99 -23.73 6.35
N THR A 14 -54.09 -22.69 5.54
CA THR A 14 -52.96 -22.12 4.83
C THR A 14 -52.09 -21.37 5.84
N ALA A 15 -50.94 -21.94 6.18
CA ALA A 15 -49.91 -21.27 6.97
C ALA A 15 -49.15 -20.28 6.09
N THR A 16 -49.60 -19.04 6.04
CA THR A 16 -48.83 -17.90 5.59
C THR A 16 -48.14 -17.24 6.79
N LEU A 17 -47.04 -17.79 7.22
CA LEU A 17 -46.09 -17.13 8.16
C LEU A 17 -44.77 -17.85 8.11
N ARG A 18 -43.81 -17.28 7.41
CA ARG A 18 -42.37 -17.41 7.69
C ARG A 18 -41.49 -16.75 6.59
N GLY A 19 -41.71 -15.46 6.37
CA GLY A 19 -40.76 -14.66 5.56
C GLY A 19 -39.98 -13.61 6.35
N SER A 20 -40.44 -13.30 7.59
CA SER A 20 -39.88 -12.18 8.36
C SER A 20 -38.79 -12.58 9.36
N GLU A 21 -38.83 -13.79 9.91
CA GLU A 21 -37.84 -14.20 10.92
C GLU A 21 -36.47 -14.61 10.35
N ALA A 22 -36.45 -15.11 9.10
CA ALA A 22 -35.18 -15.49 8.48
C ALA A 22 -34.28 -14.27 8.10
N GLN A 23 -34.88 -13.13 7.74
CA GLN A 23 -34.13 -11.91 7.42
C GLN A 23 -33.60 -11.21 8.68
N SER A 24 -34.33 -11.23 9.79
CA SER A 24 -33.85 -10.66 11.06
C SER A 24 -32.75 -11.52 11.69
N SER A 25 -32.80 -12.84 11.55
CA SER A 25 -31.77 -13.74 12.06
C SER A 25 -30.47 -13.68 11.25
N ILE A 26 -30.56 -13.46 9.94
CA ILE A 26 -29.38 -13.28 9.07
C ILE A 26 -28.66 -11.92 9.37
N SER A 27 -29.45 -10.87 9.57
CA SER A 27 -28.92 -9.56 9.95
C SER A 27 -28.24 -9.58 11.32
N SER A 28 -28.85 -10.22 12.31
CA SER A 28 -28.26 -10.37 13.65
C SER A 28 -27.02 -11.29 13.64
N SER A 29 -26.99 -12.33 12.80
CA SER A 29 -25.82 -13.20 12.64
C SER A 29 -24.63 -12.47 12.03
N THR A 30 -24.86 -11.66 10.99
CA THR A 30 -23.78 -10.87 10.37
C THR A 30 -23.26 -9.76 11.28
N ASP A 31 -24.12 -9.15 12.08
CA ASP A 31 -23.72 -8.12 13.04
C ASP A 31 -23.00 -8.73 14.25
N PHE A 32 -23.44 -9.91 14.69
CA PHE A 32 -22.72 -10.70 15.71
C PHE A 32 -21.33 -11.14 15.20
N GLN A 33 -21.23 -11.63 13.96
CA GLN A 33 -19.95 -11.97 13.36
C GLN A 33 -19.02 -10.77 13.25
N LYS A 34 -19.52 -9.60 12.84
CA LYS A 34 -18.76 -8.35 12.80
C LYS A 34 -18.33 -7.91 14.20
N ALA A 35 -19.19 -8.02 15.20
CA ALA A 35 -18.86 -7.71 16.58
C ALA A 35 -17.82 -8.69 17.16
N ALA A 36 -17.97 -9.99 16.89
CA ALA A 36 -17.02 -11.02 17.28
C ALA A 36 -15.64 -10.84 16.62
N MET A 37 -15.61 -10.46 15.33
CA MET A 37 -14.36 -10.12 14.64
C MET A 37 -13.70 -8.89 15.27
N ARG A 38 -14.44 -7.83 15.58
CA ARG A 38 -13.93 -6.64 16.26
C ARG A 38 -13.39 -6.95 17.67
N LEU A 39 -14.09 -7.81 18.42
CA LEU A 39 -13.62 -8.25 19.76
C LEU A 39 -12.36 -9.11 19.64
N ARG A 40 -12.29 -10.00 18.66
CA ARG A 40 -11.12 -10.82 18.37
C ARG A 40 -9.93 -9.96 17.93
N GLU A 41 -10.15 -9.00 17.04
CA GLU A 41 -9.13 -8.03 16.64
C GLU A 41 -8.64 -7.20 17.83
N ASN A 42 -9.53 -6.73 18.68
CA ASN A 42 -9.18 -5.99 19.90
C ASN A 42 -8.44 -6.86 20.93
N ALA A 43 -8.81 -8.14 21.06
CA ALA A 43 -8.14 -9.09 21.94
C ALA A 43 -6.74 -9.45 21.42
N LEU A 44 -6.59 -9.71 20.11
CA LEU A 44 -5.30 -9.91 19.45
C LEU A 44 -4.42 -8.67 19.57
N PHE A 45 -5.01 -7.49 19.47
CA PHE A 45 -4.33 -6.21 19.67
C PHE A 45 -3.78 -6.04 21.09
N LYS A 46 -4.45 -6.61 22.12
CA LYS A 46 -4.00 -6.58 23.51
C LYS A 46 -2.96 -7.66 23.82
N LEU A 47 -2.99 -8.78 23.07
CA LEU A 47 -2.09 -9.92 23.27
C LEU A 47 -0.82 -9.86 22.39
N GLU A 48 -0.85 -9.11 21.27
CA GLU A 48 0.36 -8.86 20.52
C GLU A 48 1.32 -8.02 21.37
N PRO A 49 2.60 -8.45 21.51
CA PRO A 49 3.59 -7.61 22.15
C PRO A 49 3.56 -6.27 21.40
N GLN A 50 3.23 -5.21 22.11
CA GLN A 50 3.32 -3.85 21.59
C GLN A 50 4.68 -3.79 20.89
N VAL A 51 4.73 -3.40 19.62
CA VAL A 51 6.00 -3.02 19.01
C VAL A 51 6.46 -1.84 19.82
N VAL A 52 7.14 -2.14 20.91
CA VAL A 52 7.82 -1.13 21.71
C VAL A 52 8.86 -0.62 20.71
N ALA A 53 8.59 0.53 20.17
CA ALA A 53 9.62 1.30 19.50
C ALA A 53 10.71 1.44 20.54
N GLY A 54 11.69 0.53 20.48
CA GLY A 54 12.75 0.43 21.48
C GLY A 54 13.36 1.80 21.66
N THR A 55 13.30 2.30 22.87
CA THR A 55 13.73 3.65 23.26
C THR A 55 15.26 3.87 23.12
N ASN A 56 15.98 2.90 22.58
CA ASN A 56 17.41 2.96 22.31
C ASN A 56 17.71 2.83 20.81
N PHE A 57 17.24 3.78 20.01
CA PHE A 57 17.69 3.90 18.63
C PHE A 57 19.09 4.53 18.59
N ARG A 58 20.12 3.69 18.68
CA ARG A 58 21.42 4.05 18.15
C ARG A 58 21.22 4.41 16.68
N SER A 59 21.56 5.63 16.31
CA SER A 59 21.70 6.13 14.96
C SER A 59 22.51 5.12 14.13
N GLY A 60 21.86 4.40 13.20
CA GLY A 60 22.56 3.42 12.39
C GLY A 60 21.61 2.60 11.51
N PHE A 61 22.12 2.07 10.44
CA PHE A 61 21.52 1.30 9.33
C PHE A 61 20.51 0.18 9.69
N ASN A 62 20.24 -0.11 10.98
CA ASN A 62 19.41 -1.22 11.47
C ASN A 62 18.12 -0.81 12.18
N ARG A 63 17.60 0.40 11.91
CA ARG A 63 16.38 0.86 12.59
C ARG A 63 15.15 -0.01 12.32
N TYR A 64 15.06 -0.60 11.13
CA TYR A 64 13.94 -1.44 10.72
C TYR A 64 14.42 -2.86 10.35
N PRO A 65 13.80 -3.92 10.89
CA PRO A 65 14.18 -5.29 10.56
C PRO A 65 13.79 -5.66 9.13
N TRP A 66 14.55 -6.57 8.53
CA TRP A 66 14.19 -7.19 7.25
C TRP A 66 13.02 -8.15 7.41
N LYS A 67 11.99 -7.98 6.60
CA LYS A 67 10.95 -8.97 6.37
C LYS A 67 11.43 -9.90 5.27
N ARG A 68 11.68 -11.15 5.64
CA ARG A 68 12.37 -12.12 4.77
C ARG A 68 11.41 -13.08 4.09
N GLY A 69 11.77 -13.54 2.89
CA GLY A 69 11.06 -14.57 2.17
C GLY A 69 9.62 -14.15 1.83
N ILE A 70 9.44 -12.95 1.31
CA ILE A 70 8.13 -12.39 0.95
C ILE A 70 7.87 -12.66 -0.53
N VAL A 71 6.77 -13.35 -0.83
CA VAL A 71 6.28 -13.47 -2.20
C VAL A 71 5.97 -12.08 -2.73
N THR A 72 6.60 -11.74 -3.84
CA THR A 72 6.60 -10.39 -4.43
C THR A 72 6.08 -10.48 -5.86
N THR A 73 5.12 -9.65 -6.19
CA THR A 73 4.51 -9.54 -7.52
C THR A 73 4.89 -8.22 -8.18
N VAL A 74 4.57 -8.08 -9.45
CA VAL A 74 4.83 -6.87 -10.23
C VAL A 74 3.51 -6.22 -10.57
N PHE A 75 3.41 -4.92 -10.36
CA PHE A 75 2.26 -4.10 -10.74
C PHE A 75 2.76 -2.79 -11.38
N TRP A 76 1.89 -2.07 -12.09
CA TRP A 76 2.33 -0.84 -12.74
C TRP A 76 1.22 0.18 -12.88
N VAL A 77 1.61 1.45 -12.96
CA VAL A 77 0.70 2.55 -13.26
C VAL A 77 0.01 2.30 -14.60
N GLY A 78 -1.33 2.22 -14.58
CA GLY A 78 -2.15 1.94 -15.76
C GLY A 78 -2.35 0.46 -16.07
N GLU A 79 -1.99 -0.45 -15.16
CA GLU A 79 -2.35 -1.86 -15.27
C GLU A 79 -3.86 -2.03 -15.39
N ARG A 80 -4.27 -2.83 -16.37
CA ARG A 80 -5.69 -3.17 -16.59
C ARG A 80 -6.12 -4.29 -15.66
N PRO A 81 -7.39 -4.34 -15.27
CA PRO A 81 -7.91 -5.45 -14.49
C PRO A 81 -7.68 -6.79 -15.20
N THR A 82 -7.33 -7.80 -14.41
CA THR A 82 -7.23 -9.20 -14.83
C THR A 82 -8.00 -10.08 -13.84
N ALA A 83 -8.17 -11.37 -14.16
CA ALA A 83 -8.80 -12.32 -13.23
C ALA A 83 -8.07 -12.40 -11.87
N ASN A 84 -6.73 -12.22 -11.87
CA ASN A 84 -5.90 -12.28 -10.67
C ASN A 84 -5.66 -10.91 -10.01
N ASN A 85 -6.00 -9.82 -10.71
CA ASN A 85 -5.94 -8.44 -10.20
C ASN A 85 -7.14 -7.66 -10.74
N PRO A 86 -8.30 -7.67 -10.07
CA PRO A 86 -9.51 -7.04 -10.57
C PRO A 86 -9.51 -5.50 -10.46
N VAL A 87 -8.49 -4.91 -9.83
CA VAL A 87 -8.41 -3.47 -9.58
C VAL A 87 -7.56 -2.79 -10.65
N PRO A 88 -8.08 -1.77 -11.37
CA PRO A 88 -7.30 -1.01 -12.34
C PRO A 88 -6.36 -0.03 -11.63
N ASN A 89 -5.09 0.03 -12.02
CA ASN A 89 -4.07 0.89 -11.41
C ASN A 89 -3.91 2.25 -12.12
N TYR A 90 -4.99 2.84 -12.61
CA TYR A 90 -5.00 4.25 -13.07
C TYR A 90 -5.00 5.26 -11.92
N LYS A 91 -5.38 4.79 -10.74
CA LYS A 91 -5.39 5.49 -9.46
C LYS A 91 -4.58 4.68 -8.47
N SER A 92 -3.93 5.34 -7.52
CA SER A 92 -3.43 4.67 -6.32
C SER A 92 -4.33 4.96 -5.13
N SER A 93 -4.09 4.30 -4.03
CA SER A 93 -4.81 4.53 -2.76
C SER A 93 -4.73 5.97 -2.28
N TRP A 94 -3.71 6.72 -2.72
CA TRP A 94 -3.45 8.10 -2.28
C TRP A 94 -3.34 9.12 -3.43
N ASP A 95 -3.45 8.68 -4.68
CA ASP A 95 -3.42 9.54 -5.86
C ASP A 95 -4.54 9.17 -6.83
N PRO A 96 -5.68 9.90 -6.82
CA PRO A 96 -6.81 9.60 -7.70
C PRO A 96 -6.52 9.88 -9.19
N ARG A 97 -5.42 10.54 -9.52
CA ARG A 97 -4.96 10.83 -10.89
C ARG A 97 -3.58 10.26 -11.16
N TRP A 98 -3.28 9.07 -10.61
CA TRP A 98 -1.94 8.51 -10.60
C TRP A 98 -1.32 8.41 -12.00
N ALA A 99 -2.01 7.83 -12.98
CA ALA A 99 -1.51 7.73 -14.35
C ALA A 99 -1.23 9.11 -14.98
N GLN A 100 -2.11 10.10 -14.73
CA GLN A 100 -1.91 11.47 -15.20
C GLN A 100 -0.71 12.15 -14.52
N ASN A 101 -0.58 11.98 -13.20
CA ASN A 101 0.50 12.56 -12.42
C ASN A 101 1.84 11.87 -12.70
N TYR A 102 1.83 10.58 -13.03
CA TYR A 102 3.00 9.83 -13.49
C TYR A 102 3.49 10.30 -14.88
N GLY A 103 2.59 10.82 -15.70
CA GLY A 103 2.87 11.35 -17.03
C GLY A 103 2.52 10.37 -18.16
N GLY A 104 1.81 9.28 -17.83
CA GLY A 104 1.40 8.23 -18.75
C GLY A 104 1.27 6.89 -18.05
N LEU A 105 1.24 5.82 -18.81
CA LEU A 105 1.18 4.45 -18.30
C LEU A 105 2.61 3.90 -18.18
N ASP A 106 2.93 3.29 -17.06
CA ASP A 106 4.21 2.59 -16.92
C ASP A 106 4.17 1.29 -17.75
N ASP A 107 5.13 1.08 -18.62
CA ASP A 107 5.12 -0.08 -19.49
C ASP A 107 5.86 -1.25 -18.84
N PRO A 108 5.19 -2.39 -18.58
CA PRO A 108 5.84 -3.54 -17.95
C PRO A 108 6.74 -4.34 -18.89
N ASP A 109 6.67 -4.13 -20.21
CA ASP A 109 7.48 -4.85 -21.19
C ASP A 109 8.93 -4.35 -21.15
N PRO A 110 9.92 -5.21 -20.78
CA PRO A 110 11.33 -4.80 -20.70
C PRO A 110 11.88 -4.26 -22.01
N SER A 111 11.39 -4.73 -23.18
CA SER A 111 11.83 -4.26 -24.50
C SER A 111 11.43 -2.82 -24.80
N ARG A 112 10.41 -2.31 -24.11
CA ARG A 112 9.89 -0.94 -24.22
C ARG A 112 10.34 -0.03 -23.07
N ARG A 113 11.37 -0.46 -22.35
CA ARG A 113 11.96 0.28 -21.21
C ARG A 113 13.43 0.59 -21.49
N LYS A 114 13.91 1.73 -21.02
CA LYS A 114 15.32 2.13 -21.08
C LYS A 114 15.72 2.82 -19.77
N ASN A 115 16.84 2.43 -19.19
CA ASN A 115 17.31 3.01 -17.92
C ASN A 115 16.24 2.98 -16.81
N PHE A 116 15.47 1.89 -16.72
CA PHE A 116 14.41 1.66 -15.73
C PHE A 116 13.17 2.55 -15.87
N ILE A 117 12.98 3.24 -16.99
CA ILE A 117 11.80 4.06 -17.28
C ILE A 117 11.17 3.63 -18.61
N PRO A 118 9.87 3.95 -18.88
CA PRO A 118 9.28 3.78 -20.20
C PRO A 118 10.10 4.49 -21.27
N ALA A 119 10.33 3.84 -22.41
CA ALA A 119 11.13 4.43 -23.48
C ALA A 119 10.47 5.66 -24.14
N LYS A 120 9.14 5.79 -24.01
CA LYS A 120 8.34 6.82 -24.68
C LYS A 120 8.31 8.17 -23.96
N PHE A 121 8.56 8.20 -22.64
CA PHE A 121 8.51 9.44 -21.86
C PHE A 121 9.34 9.32 -20.56
N VAL A 122 9.69 10.45 -19.99
CA VAL A 122 10.31 10.55 -18.67
C VAL A 122 9.21 10.67 -17.62
N PRO A 123 9.11 9.73 -16.66
CA PRO A 123 8.09 9.79 -15.62
C PRO A 123 8.21 11.04 -14.76
N ARG A 124 7.06 11.66 -14.45
CA ARG A 124 6.96 12.81 -13.52
C ARG A 124 6.87 12.38 -12.05
N GLN A 125 6.72 11.09 -11.79
CA GLN A 125 6.84 10.49 -10.46
C GLN A 125 7.95 9.45 -10.48
N ASN A 126 8.43 9.08 -9.29
CA ASN A 126 9.53 8.11 -9.17
C ASN A 126 9.13 6.76 -9.77
N PRO A 127 9.85 6.23 -10.78
CA PRO A 127 9.56 4.93 -11.37
C PRO A 127 9.87 3.75 -10.44
N PHE A 128 10.64 3.96 -9.38
CA PHE A 128 10.87 2.97 -8.33
C PHE A 128 9.81 3.14 -7.24
N TYR A 129 8.69 2.46 -7.40
CA TYR A 129 7.57 2.48 -6.46
C TYR A 129 7.15 1.06 -6.07
N VAL A 130 6.45 0.95 -4.93
CA VAL A 130 5.94 -0.29 -4.38
C VAL A 130 4.55 -0.11 -3.81
N ALA A 131 3.85 -1.24 -3.59
CA ALA A 131 2.67 -1.32 -2.76
C ALA A 131 2.88 -2.33 -1.62
N LEU A 132 2.35 -1.97 -0.44
CA LEU A 132 2.28 -2.83 0.74
C LEU A 132 0.83 -2.92 1.22
N PRO A 133 0.39 -4.06 1.82
CA PRO A 133 -1.02 -4.34 2.08
C PRO A 133 -1.59 -3.61 3.31
N TYR A 134 -1.33 -2.32 3.42
CA TYR A 134 -1.92 -1.46 4.45
C TYR A 134 -2.13 -0.03 3.95
N ASN A 135 -3.30 0.51 4.21
CA ASN A 135 -3.64 1.93 4.03
C ASN A 135 -3.99 2.52 5.39
N ASP A 136 -3.35 3.61 5.77
CA ASP A 136 -3.59 4.33 7.03
C ASP A 136 -4.82 5.25 6.98
N THR A 137 -5.42 5.38 5.78
CA THR A 137 -6.59 6.23 5.59
C THR A 137 -7.80 5.45 5.05
N THR A 138 -9.00 5.90 5.38
CA THR A 138 -10.25 5.38 4.84
C THR A 138 -11.29 6.50 4.78
N ARG A 139 -11.99 6.64 3.64
CA ARG A 139 -13.07 7.63 3.45
C ARG A 139 -12.70 9.04 3.92
N GLY A 140 -11.48 9.51 3.62
CA GLY A 140 -11.01 10.83 4.01
C GLY A 140 -10.64 10.99 5.49
N THR A 141 -10.61 9.90 6.26
CA THR A 141 -10.20 9.90 7.67
C THR A 141 -8.95 9.02 7.88
N THR A 142 -8.26 9.22 8.99
CA THR A 142 -7.14 8.38 9.41
C THR A 142 -7.66 7.22 10.24
N LYS A 143 -7.22 6.00 9.94
CA LYS A 143 -7.60 4.80 10.68
C LYS A 143 -7.09 4.86 12.13
N PRO A 144 -7.89 4.44 13.13
CA PRO A 144 -7.51 4.55 14.55
C PRO A 144 -6.21 3.83 14.90
N GLU A 145 -5.97 2.66 14.33
CA GLU A 145 -4.78 1.85 14.57
C GLU A 145 -3.50 2.47 14.02
N ALA A 146 -3.60 3.35 12.99
CA ALA A 146 -2.44 3.97 12.37
C ALA A 146 -1.54 4.71 13.37
N ARG A 147 -2.14 5.38 14.38
CA ARG A 147 -1.41 6.10 15.42
C ARG A 147 -0.46 5.21 16.23
N ARG A 148 -0.80 3.93 16.39
CA ARG A 148 -0.04 2.96 17.18
C ARG A 148 0.84 2.09 16.31
N ALA A 149 0.33 1.69 15.13
CA ALA A 149 1.00 0.77 14.23
C ALA A 149 2.16 1.43 13.47
N VAL A 150 2.01 2.70 13.05
CA VAL A 150 3.01 3.36 12.20
C VAL A 150 4.09 4.02 13.06
N PRO A 151 5.36 3.55 12.99
CA PRO A 151 6.43 4.01 13.88
C PRO A 151 6.75 5.51 13.81
N TRP A 152 6.50 6.13 12.66
CA TRP A 152 6.77 7.55 12.40
C TRP A 152 5.52 8.43 12.43
N PHE A 153 4.37 7.88 12.86
CA PHE A 153 3.08 8.58 12.79
C PHE A 153 3.14 9.98 13.41
N LYS A 154 3.62 10.08 14.65
CA LYS A 154 3.67 11.35 15.38
C LYS A 154 4.49 12.44 14.70
N GLN A 155 5.54 12.05 13.99
CA GLN A 155 6.47 12.98 13.32
C GLN A 155 5.95 13.47 11.97
N THR A 156 5.06 12.69 11.30
CA THR A 156 4.64 12.96 9.93
C THR A 156 3.16 13.26 9.78
N PHE A 157 2.37 13.08 10.85
CA PHE A 157 0.94 13.35 10.82
C PHE A 157 0.67 14.85 10.70
N GLU A 158 -0.04 15.25 9.67
CA GLU A 158 -0.44 16.64 9.43
C GLU A 158 -1.93 16.86 9.73
N ARG A 159 -2.81 16.02 9.14
CA ARG A 159 -4.26 16.12 9.28
C ARG A 159 -4.95 14.80 8.97
N PRO A 160 -6.20 14.57 9.46
CA PRO A 160 -6.99 13.41 9.09
C PRO A 160 -7.12 13.27 7.57
N GLY A 161 -7.07 12.01 7.09
CA GLY A 161 -7.19 11.68 5.68
C GLY A 161 -5.96 11.96 4.81
N LYS A 162 -4.92 12.63 5.33
CA LYS A 162 -3.61 12.69 4.67
C LYS A 162 -2.75 11.52 5.13
N SER A 163 -2.33 10.66 4.21
CA SER A 163 -1.51 9.49 4.52
C SER A 163 -0.13 9.87 5.05
N VAL A 164 0.34 9.18 6.09
CA VAL A 164 1.71 9.24 6.61
C VAL A 164 2.62 8.16 5.99
N LEU A 165 2.08 7.37 5.05
CA LEU A 165 2.76 6.25 4.40
C LEU A 165 3.27 6.62 3.01
N LYS A 166 2.49 7.42 2.26
CA LYS A 166 2.84 7.80 0.89
C LYS A 166 4.23 8.42 0.81
N GLY A 167 5.03 7.92 -0.13
CA GLY A 167 6.40 8.39 -0.35
C GLY A 167 7.44 7.82 0.62
N ARG A 168 7.04 6.94 1.55
CA ARG A 168 7.98 6.29 2.47
C ARG A 168 8.94 5.37 1.72
N TRP A 169 10.23 5.47 2.02
CA TRP A 169 11.25 4.66 1.39
C TRP A 169 11.33 3.25 1.99
N ILE A 170 11.49 2.27 1.12
CA ILE A 170 11.84 0.89 1.47
C ILE A 170 13.04 0.40 0.67
N ALA A 171 13.80 -0.52 1.25
CA ALA A 171 14.79 -1.33 0.55
C ALA A 171 14.16 -2.68 0.20
N VAL A 172 14.32 -3.15 -1.03
CA VAL A 172 13.89 -4.46 -1.51
C VAL A 172 15.12 -5.23 -1.96
N ARG A 173 15.33 -6.43 -1.42
CA ARG A 173 16.51 -7.26 -1.70
C ARG A 173 16.10 -8.56 -2.39
N ARG A 174 16.84 -8.91 -3.45
CA ARG A 174 16.80 -10.21 -4.10
C ARG A 174 18.21 -10.71 -4.32
N GLY A 175 18.59 -11.81 -3.68
CA GLY A 175 19.98 -12.27 -3.68
C GLY A 175 20.93 -11.18 -3.16
N ASN A 176 21.93 -10.82 -3.97
CA ASN A 176 22.91 -9.77 -3.67
C ASN A 176 22.54 -8.36 -4.15
N ARG A 177 21.39 -8.19 -4.83
CA ARG A 177 20.91 -6.89 -5.32
C ARG A 177 19.94 -6.26 -4.35
N ILE A 178 20.05 -4.94 -4.15
CA ILE A 178 19.14 -4.15 -3.32
C ILE A 178 18.68 -2.96 -4.15
N ALA A 179 17.37 -2.84 -4.35
CA ALA A 179 16.71 -1.66 -4.89
C ALA A 179 16.09 -0.83 -3.75
N TYR A 180 15.95 0.47 -3.98
CA TYR A 180 15.23 1.36 -3.08
C TYR A 180 14.05 1.97 -3.82
N ALA A 181 12.89 2.04 -3.16
CA ALA A 181 11.66 2.48 -3.78
C ALA A 181 10.78 3.23 -2.79
N GLN A 182 9.85 4.04 -3.32
CA GLN A 182 8.86 4.76 -2.53
C GLN A 182 7.56 3.97 -2.45
N TRP A 183 6.93 3.98 -1.28
CA TRP A 183 5.61 3.38 -1.07
C TRP A 183 4.54 4.31 -1.62
N GLU A 184 3.94 3.96 -2.77
CA GLU A 184 3.01 4.83 -3.49
C GLU A 184 1.60 4.27 -3.61
N ASP A 185 1.38 2.99 -3.27
CA ASP A 185 0.05 2.37 -3.30
C ASP A 185 -0.13 1.30 -2.21
N CYS A 186 -1.35 0.82 -2.04
CA CYS A 186 -1.71 -0.24 -1.10
C CYS A 186 -2.09 -1.52 -1.84
N GLY A 187 -1.48 -2.61 -1.45
CA GLY A 187 -1.62 -3.95 -2.05
C GLY A 187 -0.42 -4.83 -1.71
N PRO A 188 -0.39 -6.07 -2.15
CA PRO A 188 -1.41 -6.76 -2.94
C PRO A 188 -2.65 -7.14 -2.13
N PHE A 189 -3.82 -7.12 -2.79
CA PHE A 189 -5.14 -7.60 -2.35
C PHE A 189 -5.73 -6.99 -1.08
N ARG A 190 -4.94 -6.51 -0.14
CA ARG A 190 -5.40 -6.00 1.17
C ARG A 190 -4.92 -4.57 1.43
N THR A 191 -5.68 -3.89 2.27
CA THR A 191 -5.38 -2.51 2.69
C THR A 191 -5.48 -2.33 4.20
N ASP A 192 -5.48 -3.44 4.96
CA ASP A 192 -5.75 -3.46 6.40
C ASP A 192 -4.75 -4.30 7.22
N HIS A 193 -3.68 -4.84 6.58
CA HIS A 193 -2.79 -5.80 7.23
C HIS A 193 -1.56 -5.13 7.87
N TRP A 194 -1.80 -4.21 8.83
CA TRP A 194 -0.76 -3.51 9.57
C TRP A 194 0.12 -4.46 10.41
N GLN A 195 -0.41 -5.57 10.88
CA GLN A 195 0.32 -6.58 11.67
C GLN A 195 1.49 -7.19 10.89
N TYR A 196 1.31 -7.35 9.58
CA TYR A 196 2.40 -7.74 8.70
C TYR A 196 3.31 -6.56 8.38
N VAL A 197 2.76 -5.43 7.98
CA VAL A 197 3.55 -4.31 7.48
C VAL A 197 4.46 -3.73 8.57
N PHE A 198 3.95 -3.56 9.80
CA PHE A 198 4.68 -2.97 10.91
C PHE A 198 5.05 -3.95 12.03
N GLY A 199 4.32 -5.07 12.16
CA GLY A 199 4.57 -6.11 13.16
C GLY A 199 5.35 -7.30 12.61
N ASN A 200 5.19 -8.46 13.23
CA ASN A 200 5.92 -9.69 12.91
C ASN A 200 5.05 -10.74 12.17
N ALA A 201 3.80 -10.42 11.83
CA ALA A 201 2.94 -11.33 11.09
C ALA A 201 3.49 -11.62 9.68
N ARG A 202 3.10 -12.76 9.12
CA ARG A 202 3.36 -13.09 7.71
C ARG A 202 2.22 -12.54 6.85
N PRO A 203 2.45 -12.31 5.54
CA PRO A 203 1.37 -12.00 4.62
C PRO A 203 0.27 -13.05 4.69
N LEU A 204 -1.00 -12.60 4.65
CA LEU A 204 -2.14 -13.51 4.62
C LEU A 204 -2.24 -14.22 3.26
N PRO A 205 -2.78 -15.46 3.22
CA PRO A 205 -3.02 -16.16 1.97
C PRO A 205 -3.85 -15.32 0.98
N ASN A 206 -3.46 -15.37 -0.28
CA ASN A 206 -4.18 -14.72 -1.40
C ASN A 206 -3.94 -15.48 -2.71
N LEU A 207 -4.59 -15.06 -3.80
CA LEU A 207 -4.51 -15.72 -5.11
C LEU A 207 -3.09 -15.77 -5.70
N ASN A 208 -2.19 -14.90 -5.24
CA ASN A 208 -0.79 -14.87 -5.66
C ASN A 208 0.15 -15.53 -4.63
N GLN A 209 -0.29 -16.65 -4.03
CA GLN A 209 0.52 -17.45 -3.10
C GLN A 209 0.94 -16.69 -1.85
N GLY A 210 0.06 -15.85 -1.30
CA GLY A 210 0.35 -15.05 -0.13
C GLY A 210 1.33 -13.91 -0.42
N ALA A 211 1.26 -13.31 -1.61
CA ALA A 211 2.06 -12.14 -1.94
C ALA A 211 1.84 -11.02 -0.90
N GLY A 212 2.93 -10.43 -0.42
CA GLY A 212 2.93 -9.38 0.58
C GLY A 212 3.64 -8.10 0.14
N LEU A 213 4.12 -8.06 -1.09
CA LEU A 213 4.79 -6.92 -1.69
C LEU A 213 4.48 -6.88 -3.19
N ASP A 214 4.12 -5.73 -3.69
CA ASP A 214 4.11 -5.45 -5.13
C ASP A 214 5.20 -4.43 -5.47
N VAL A 215 5.92 -4.65 -6.57
CA VAL A 215 6.99 -3.79 -7.02
C VAL A 215 6.75 -3.29 -8.45
N SER A 216 7.25 -2.08 -8.73
CA SER A 216 7.19 -1.51 -10.08
C SER A 216 8.06 -2.27 -11.09
N PRO A 217 7.82 -2.09 -12.41
CA PRO A 217 8.70 -2.62 -13.45
C PRO A 217 10.17 -2.18 -13.28
N ALA A 218 10.41 -0.95 -12.81
CA ALA A 218 11.77 -0.46 -12.54
C ALA A 218 12.48 -1.27 -11.44
N VAL A 219 11.80 -1.56 -10.35
CA VAL A 219 12.34 -2.39 -9.25
C VAL A 219 12.57 -3.83 -9.73
N ARG A 220 11.59 -4.42 -10.46
CA ARG A 220 11.70 -5.74 -11.09
C ARG A 220 12.95 -5.84 -11.96
N ASP A 221 13.11 -4.89 -12.88
CA ASP A 221 14.21 -4.88 -13.84
C ASP A 221 15.56 -4.75 -13.14
N TYR A 222 15.67 -3.86 -12.15
CA TYR A 222 16.90 -3.69 -11.37
C TYR A 222 17.28 -4.94 -10.58
N LEU A 223 16.30 -5.60 -9.95
CA LEU A 223 16.51 -6.83 -9.17
C LEU A 223 16.67 -8.08 -10.06
N GLY A 224 16.36 -8.00 -11.36
CA GLY A 224 16.41 -9.11 -12.29
C GLY A 224 15.31 -10.16 -12.02
N MET A 225 14.13 -9.73 -11.55
CA MET A 225 12.97 -10.60 -11.37
C MET A 225 12.33 -10.94 -12.72
N ARG A 226 11.77 -12.16 -12.82
CA ARG A 226 11.04 -12.64 -14.01
C ARG A 226 9.51 -12.64 -13.84
N GLY A 227 8.97 -11.70 -13.06
CA GLY A 227 7.57 -11.65 -12.64
C GLY A 227 7.45 -11.90 -11.15
N LYS A 228 6.60 -12.86 -10.72
CA LYS A 228 6.49 -13.26 -9.31
C LYS A 228 7.80 -13.90 -8.83
N ASP A 229 8.31 -13.46 -7.68
CA ASP A 229 9.57 -13.89 -7.09
C ASP A 229 9.51 -13.81 -5.56
N VAL A 230 10.59 -14.17 -4.88
CA VAL A 230 10.72 -14.03 -3.42
C VAL A 230 11.79 -13.00 -3.12
N CYS A 231 11.38 -11.95 -2.36
CA CYS A 231 12.26 -10.88 -1.95
C CYS A 231 12.23 -10.69 -0.43
N ASP A 232 13.24 -9.99 0.07
CA ASP A 232 13.21 -9.41 1.42
C ASP A 232 12.98 -7.90 1.29
N TRP A 233 12.30 -7.29 2.27
CA TRP A 233 12.16 -5.85 2.30
C TRP A 233 12.25 -5.28 3.71
N LYS A 234 12.58 -4.00 3.82
CA LYS A 234 12.55 -3.23 5.07
C LYS A 234 12.27 -1.76 4.81
N PHE A 235 11.75 -1.04 5.78
CA PHE A 235 11.74 0.42 5.74
C PHE A 235 13.15 0.98 5.85
N VAL A 236 13.36 2.14 5.25
CA VAL A 236 14.61 2.92 5.37
C VAL A 236 14.28 4.40 5.49
N GLU A 237 15.16 5.15 6.16
CA GLU A 237 15.07 6.61 6.13
C GLU A 237 15.65 7.15 4.81
N ALA A 238 15.12 8.27 4.31
CA ALA A 238 15.60 8.85 3.06
C ALA A 238 17.13 9.13 3.08
N ARG A 239 17.68 9.57 4.22
CA ARG A 239 19.12 9.80 4.41
C ARG A 239 19.98 8.54 4.29
N ASP A 240 19.38 7.36 4.49
CA ASP A 240 20.08 6.06 4.44
C ASP A 240 19.93 5.39 3.05
N VAL A 241 19.25 6.05 2.11
CA VAL A 241 19.10 5.58 0.72
C VAL A 241 20.35 5.99 -0.07
N PRO A 242 21.15 5.04 -0.56
CA PRO A 242 22.35 5.36 -1.33
C PRO A 242 22.00 5.92 -2.71
N PRO A 243 22.91 6.63 -3.37
CA PRO A 243 22.76 7.03 -4.76
C PRO A 243 22.49 5.83 -5.67
N GLY A 244 21.56 6.03 -6.64
CA GLY A 244 21.17 4.96 -7.56
C GLY A 244 20.12 5.43 -8.56
N PRO A 245 19.61 4.54 -9.43
CA PRO A 245 18.61 4.91 -10.42
C PRO A 245 17.31 5.43 -9.79
N TRP A 246 16.97 5.00 -8.59
CA TRP A 246 15.81 5.44 -7.81
C TRP A 246 15.87 6.89 -7.34
N THR A 247 17.04 7.54 -7.39
CA THR A 247 17.18 8.96 -7.00
C THR A 247 17.06 9.93 -8.17
N LYS A 248 16.87 9.44 -9.42
CA LYS A 248 17.04 10.26 -10.64
C LYS A 248 15.80 11.01 -11.07
N TYR A 249 14.62 10.41 -10.98
CA TYR A 249 13.37 10.90 -11.58
C TYR A 249 12.27 11.12 -10.55
N GLY A 250 11.32 11.95 -10.91
CA GLY A 250 10.06 12.15 -10.21
C GLY A 250 9.96 13.43 -9.38
N ASP A 251 8.86 14.17 -9.57
CA ASP A 251 8.56 15.38 -8.79
C ASP A 251 8.12 15.07 -7.35
N ASN A 252 7.78 13.79 -7.04
CA ASN A 252 7.53 13.27 -5.71
C ASN A 252 8.80 12.70 -5.05
N ASN A 253 9.95 12.74 -5.72
CA ASN A 253 11.18 12.12 -5.26
C ASN A 253 11.97 13.08 -4.37
N THR A 254 12.19 12.68 -3.12
CA THR A 254 12.93 13.46 -2.11
C THR A 254 14.26 13.99 -2.64
N PHE A 255 15.02 13.18 -3.39
CA PHE A 255 16.34 13.55 -3.92
C PHE A 255 16.26 14.55 -5.07
N VAL A 256 15.22 14.44 -5.91
CA VAL A 256 14.98 15.41 -6.99
C VAL A 256 14.59 16.76 -6.40
N LEU A 257 13.69 16.76 -5.41
CA LEU A 257 13.28 17.99 -4.71
C LEU A 257 14.44 18.67 -3.99
N GLN A 258 15.30 17.91 -3.31
CA GLN A 258 16.48 18.44 -2.65
C GLN A 258 17.46 19.07 -3.64
N ARG A 259 17.72 18.42 -4.80
CA ARG A 259 18.59 19.00 -5.83
C ARG A 259 18.03 20.29 -6.41
N ARG A 260 16.69 20.33 -6.65
CA ARG A 260 16.03 21.56 -7.14
C ARG A 260 16.11 22.69 -6.13
N GLY A 261 15.89 22.41 -4.84
CA GLY A 261 16.06 23.38 -3.76
C GLY A 261 17.49 23.89 -3.66
N ALA A 262 18.48 23.00 -3.70
CA ALA A 262 19.89 23.39 -3.69
C ALA A 262 20.26 24.28 -4.89
N ASN A 263 19.75 23.98 -6.09
CA ASN A 263 19.98 24.80 -7.28
C ASN A 263 19.34 26.19 -7.18
N LEU A 264 18.14 26.33 -6.59
CA LEU A 264 17.52 27.62 -6.34
C LEU A 264 18.37 28.50 -5.42
N PHE A 265 18.91 27.95 -4.33
CA PHE A 265 19.81 28.67 -3.43
C PHE A 265 21.12 29.12 -4.10
N LEU A 266 21.64 28.33 -5.04
CA LEU A 266 22.85 28.70 -5.80
C LEU A 266 22.58 29.82 -6.81
N VAL A 267 21.43 29.80 -7.48
CA VAL A 267 21.01 30.86 -8.42
C VAL A 267 20.82 32.17 -7.69
N ASP A 268 20.16 32.17 -6.54
CA ASP A 268 19.94 33.38 -5.73
C ASP A 268 21.26 33.96 -5.21
N ARG A 269 22.20 33.13 -4.78
CA ARG A 269 23.56 33.57 -4.40
C ARG A 269 24.29 34.21 -5.55
N ASN A 270 24.26 33.61 -6.74
CA ASN A 270 24.92 34.15 -7.92
C ASN A 270 24.31 35.47 -8.39
N ASN A 271 22.99 35.60 -8.31
CA ASN A 271 22.29 36.84 -8.61
C ASN A 271 22.62 37.94 -7.60
N ALA A 272 22.72 37.62 -6.32
CA ALA A 272 23.10 38.58 -5.27
C ALA A 272 24.57 39.03 -5.44
N TYR A 273 25.47 38.15 -5.87
CA TYR A 273 26.88 38.49 -6.18
C TYR A 273 27.01 39.35 -7.45
N GLY A 274 26.18 39.07 -8.48
CA GLY A 274 26.14 39.85 -9.72
C GLY A 274 25.56 41.25 -9.54
N MET A 275 24.65 41.49 -8.61
CA MET A 275 24.15 42.79 -8.26
C MET A 275 25.15 43.64 -7.49
N ARG A 276 25.94 43.05 -6.57
CA ARG A 276 27.01 43.79 -5.85
C ARG A 276 28.15 44.26 -6.77
N LYS A 277 28.50 43.47 -7.79
CA LYS A 277 29.55 43.86 -8.78
C LYS A 277 29.13 44.93 -9.78
N ARG A 278 27.84 45.31 -9.84
CA ARG A 278 27.35 46.40 -10.70
C ARG A 278 27.13 47.69 -9.91
N MET A 279 27.36 47.71 -8.61
CA MET A 279 27.22 48.89 -7.75
C MET A 279 28.59 49.46 -7.28
N ASP A 280 29.69 48.77 -7.63
CA ASP A 280 31.09 49.24 -7.53
C ASP A 280 31.62 49.69 -8.92
#